data_6c49f57d885ff92ec29f3fd048c1af09
#
_entry.id   6c49f57d885ff92ec29f3fd048c1af09
#
_cell.length_a   1.000
_cell.length_b   1.000
_cell.length_c   1.000
_cell.angle_alpha   90.00
_cell.angle_beta   90.00
_cell.angle_gamma   90.00
#
_symmetry.space_group_name_H-M   'P 1'
#
loop_
_entity.id
_entity.type
_entity.pdbx_description
1 polymer ?
#
loop_
_entity_poly.entity_id
_entity_poly.type
_entity_poly.pdbx_seq_one_letter_code
_entity_poly.pdbx_strand_id
1 'polypeptide(L)'
;MVLNSVNKKLVQIVEQLGVRAIGISGKDGRLLTVKKKLSEGQDIGYVGEVTHVNEDILLELLEDDFLPIVCPIGLDEDYHGYNINADD
;
A
#
# COMPACT_ATOMS: atom_id res chain seq x y z
N MET A 1 -9.88 -6.04 -8.87
CA MET A 1 -8.69 -5.29 -9.28
C MET A 1 -7.46 -6.19 -9.20
N VAL A 2 -6.58 -6.11 -10.19
CA VAL A 2 -5.44 -7.03 -10.31
C VAL A 2 -4.50 -7.01 -9.11
N LEU A 3 -4.11 -5.81 -8.65
CA LEU A 3 -3.21 -5.68 -7.51
C LEU A 3 -3.79 -6.27 -6.23
N ASN A 4 -5.08 -6.07 -6.02
CA ASN A 4 -5.76 -6.62 -4.86
C ASN A 4 -5.79 -8.15 -4.92
N SER A 5 -6.02 -8.71 -6.10
CA SER A 5 -6.01 -10.14 -6.33
C SER A 5 -4.65 -10.75 -6.03
N VAL A 6 -3.58 -10.13 -6.52
CA VAL A 6 -2.20 -10.57 -6.27
C VAL A 6 -1.88 -10.53 -4.78
N ASN A 7 -2.29 -9.45 -4.10
CA ASN A 7 -2.08 -9.27 -2.67
C ASN A 7 -2.75 -10.42 -1.88
N LYS A 8 -3.98 -10.76 -2.21
CA LYS A 8 -4.71 -11.83 -1.52
C LYS A 8 -4.11 -13.20 -1.77
N LYS A 9 -3.63 -13.48 -2.98
CA LYS A 9 -2.92 -14.71 -3.29
C LYS A 9 -1.63 -14.83 -2.49
N LEU A 10 -0.90 -13.74 -2.37
CA LEU A 10 0.35 -13.72 -1.62
C LEU A 10 0.09 -14.00 -0.13
N VAL A 11 -0.96 -13.41 0.42
CA VAL A 11 -1.38 -13.70 1.80
C VAL A 11 -1.61 -15.19 2.00
N GLN A 12 -2.34 -15.84 1.08
CA GLN A 12 -2.63 -17.26 1.17
C GLN A 12 -1.36 -18.12 1.13
N ILE A 13 -0.43 -17.77 0.25
CA ILE A 13 0.85 -18.49 0.15
C ILE A 13 1.63 -18.39 1.45
N VAL A 14 1.73 -17.18 1.99
CA VAL A 14 2.48 -16.92 3.23
C VAL A 14 1.83 -17.65 4.41
N GLU A 15 0.50 -17.64 4.49
CA GLU A 15 -0.21 -18.35 5.56
C GLU A 15 0.00 -19.85 5.50
N GLN A 16 0.10 -20.42 4.30
CA GLN A 16 0.39 -21.85 4.12
C GLN A 16 1.77 -22.22 4.68
N LEU A 17 2.67 -21.25 4.77
CA LEU A 17 4.00 -21.44 5.35
C LEU A 17 4.01 -21.27 6.88
N GLY A 18 2.83 -21.08 7.50
CA GLY A 18 2.70 -20.96 8.94
C GLY A 18 2.86 -19.57 9.50
N VAL A 19 2.86 -18.55 8.63
CA VAL A 19 2.96 -17.14 9.06
C VAL A 19 1.59 -16.49 9.00
N ARG A 20 1.20 -15.79 10.06
CA ARG A 20 -0.04 -15.02 10.08
C ARG A 20 0.16 -13.78 9.23
N ALA A 21 -0.49 -13.72 8.09
CA ALA A 21 -0.36 -12.60 7.17
C ALA A 21 -1.69 -11.89 6.99
N ILE A 22 -1.62 -10.58 6.74
CA ILE A 22 -2.80 -9.79 6.42
C ILE A 22 -2.48 -8.90 5.24
N GLY A 23 -3.36 -8.92 4.24
CA GLY A 23 -3.23 -8.05 3.07
C GLY A 23 -3.96 -6.75 3.30
N ILE A 24 -3.23 -5.64 3.18
CA ILE A 24 -3.80 -4.31 3.30
C ILE A 24 -3.39 -3.47 2.11
N SER A 25 -4.12 -2.40 1.88
CA SER A 25 -3.78 -1.42 0.87
C SER A 25 -3.24 -0.18 1.56
N GLY A 26 -2.39 0.57 0.88
CA GLY A 26 -1.97 1.88 1.36
C GLY A 26 -3.13 2.84 1.59
N LYS A 27 -4.33 2.53 1.06
CA LYS A 27 -5.55 3.31 1.31
C LYS A 27 -6.16 3.03 2.68
N ASP A 28 -5.95 1.82 3.22
CA ASP A 28 -6.56 1.41 4.47
C ASP A 28 -6.02 2.24 5.64
N GLY A 29 -6.93 2.87 6.38
CA GLY A 29 -6.55 3.73 7.50
C GLY A 29 -5.60 4.85 7.10
N ARG A 30 -5.60 5.25 5.84
CA ARG A 30 -4.67 6.23 5.27
C ARG A 30 -3.22 5.84 5.56
N LEU A 31 -2.91 4.57 5.39
CA LEU A 31 -1.55 4.07 5.62
C LEU A 31 -0.53 4.85 4.80
N LEU A 32 -0.82 5.07 3.52
CA LEU A 32 0.07 5.81 2.62
C LEU A 32 -0.67 7.03 2.07
N THR A 33 -0.15 8.22 2.39
CA THR A 33 -0.63 9.47 1.80
C THR A 33 0.32 9.85 0.67
N VAL A 34 -0.25 10.27 -0.44
CA VAL A 34 0.54 10.56 -1.64
C VAL A 34 0.16 11.92 -2.22
N LYS A 35 1.02 12.41 -3.09
CA LYS A 35 0.71 13.49 -4.00
C LYS A 35 0.94 12.99 -5.43
N LYS A 36 0.27 13.59 -6.39
CA LYS A 36 0.44 13.23 -7.79
C LYS A 36 1.89 13.45 -8.21
N LYS A 37 2.48 12.42 -8.81
CA LYS A 37 3.85 12.51 -9.31
C LYS A 37 3.86 13.05 -10.73
N LEU A 38 4.76 13.99 -11.00
CA LEU A 38 5.00 14.53 -12.33
C LEU A 38 6.38 14.10 -12.81
N SER A 39 6.49 13.82 -14.08
CA SER A 39 7.80 13.54 -14.72
C SER A 39 8.16 14.71 -15.60
N GLU A 40 9.25 15.38 -15.29
CA GLU A 40 9.71 16.58 -16.02
C GLU A 40 8.62 17.66 -16.12
N GLY A 41 7.84 17.81 -15.05
CA GLY A 41 6.74 18.77 -15.01
C GLY A 41 5.49 18.33 -15.77
N GLN A 42 5.47 17.11 -16.30
CA GLN A 42 4.33 16.59 -17.03
C GLN A 42 3.55 15.59 -16.20
N ASP A 43 2.24 15.58 -16.41
CA ASP A 43 1.33 14.63 -15.75
C ASP A 43 1.54 13.24 -16.34
N ILE A 44 1.92 12.28 -15.51
CA ILE A 44 2.10 10.88 -15.91
C ILE A 44 0.96 9.99 -15.44
N GLY A 45 -0.22 10.57 -15.19
CA GLY A 45 -1.42 9.84 -14.80
C GLY A 45 -1.54 9.63 -13.31
N TYR A 46 -2.12 8.50 -12.91
CA TYR A 46 -2.43 8.22 -11.51
C TYR A 46 -1.27 7.53 -10.79
N VAL A 47 -0.08 8.12 -10.90
CA VAL A 47 1.10 7.67 -10.15
C VAL A 47 1.34 8.65 -9.02
N GLY A 48 1.48 8.11 -7.80
CA GLY A 48 1.65 8.90 -6.59
C GLY A 48 3.05 8.79 -6.03
N GLU A 49 3.47 9.87 -5.38
CA GLU A 49 4.70 9.92 -4.60
C GLU A 49 4.31 9.98 -3.13
N VAL A 50 4.86 9.08 -2.31
CA VAL A 50 4.51 9.00 -0.88
C VAL A 50 5.01 10.24 -0.15
N THR A 51 4.10 10.90 0.56
CA THR A 51 4.43 12.07 1.38
C THR A 51 4.34 11.77 2.87
N HIS A 52 3.59 10.73 3.24
CA HIS A 52 3.43 10.36 4.65
C HIS A 52 3.08 8.88 4.76
N VAL A 53 3.61 8.22 5.77
CA VAL A 53 3.30 6.85 6.12
C VAL A 53 2.72 6.83 7.54
N ASN A 54 1.52 6.25 7.70
CA ASN A 54 0.92 6.06 9.01
C ASN A 54 1.45 4.75 9.61
N GLU A 55 2.62 4.83 10.21
CA GLU A 55 3.32 3.63 10.69
C GLU A 55 2.66 2.96 11.89
N ASP A 56 1.78 3.67 12.60
CA ASP A 56 1.10 3.12 13.78
C ASP A 56 0.32 1.86 13.43
N ILE A 57 -0.32 1.83 12.28
CA ILE A 57 -1.08 0.67 11.81
C ILE A 57 -0.16 -0.53 11.64
N LEU A 58 1.00 -0.30 11.04
CA LEU A 58 1.98 -1.37 10.81
C LEU A 58 2.54 -1.90 12.13
N LEU A 59 2.84 -1.00 13.06
CA LEU A 59 3.38 -1.37 14.36
C LEU A 59 2.37 -2.20 15.15
N GLU A 60 1.09 -1.82 15.14
CA GLU A 60 0.03 -2.56 15.81
C GLU A 60 -0.11 -3.97 15.23
N LEU A 61 -0.05 -4.11 13.92
CA LEU A 61 -0.13 -5.42 13.29
C LEU A 61 1.06 -6.30 13.66
N LEU A 62 2.26 -5.72 13.66
CA LEU A 62 3.47 -6.45 14.02
C LEU A 62 3.46 -6.86 15.50
N GLU A 63 2.93 -6.02 16.39
CA GLU A 63 2.80 -6.37 17.80
C GLU A 63 1.87 -7.56 18.03
N ASP A 64 0.87 -7.72 17.16
CA ASP A 64 -0.06 -8.85 17.21
C ASP A 64 0.43 -10.04 16.39
N ASP A 65 1.69 -10.05 16.02
CA ASP A 65 2.34 -11.12 15.25
C ASP A 65 1.75 -11.33 13.85
N PHE A 66 1.18 -10.27 13.28
CA PHE A 66 0.79 -10.28 11.88
C PHE A 66 1.88 -9.73 10.98
N LEU A 67 2.06 -10.37 9.83
CA LEU A 67 2.92 -9.84 8.77
C LEU A 67 2.04 -9.05 7.78
N PRO A 68 2.15 -7.72 7.73
CA PRO A 68 1.36 -6.97 6.77
C PRO A 68 1.96 -7.05 5.36
N ILE A 69 1.10 -7.34 4.39
CA ILE A 69 1.48 -7.34 2.97
C ILE A 69 0.74 -6.17 2.33
N VAL A 70 1.48 -5.15 1.95
CA VAL A 70 0.91 -3.87 1.54
C VAL A 70 0.82 -3.76 0.02
N CYS A 71 -0.40 -3.52 -0.45
CA CYS A 71 -0.61 -3.16 -1.86
C CYS A 71 -0.23 -1.68 -2.05
N PRO A 72 0.65 -1.36 -3.03
CA PRO A 72 1.21 -0.02 -3.17
C PRO A 72 0.26 0.95 -3.86
N ILE A 73 -0.81 1.29 -3.17
CA ILE A 73 -1.79 2.30 -3.59
C ILE A 73 -1.93 3.27 -2.43
N GLY A 74 -1.92 4.57 -2.71
CA GLY A 74 -2.10 5.59 -1.70
C GLY A 74 -3.23 6.54 -2.04
N LEU A 75 -3.62 7.36 -1.07
CA LEU A 75 -4.64 8.39 -1.25
C LEU A 75 -4.00 9.77 -1.12
N ASP A 76 -4.44 10.70 -1.98
CA ASP A 76 -4.09 12.10 -1.81
C ASP A 76 -5.02 12.76 -0.78
N GLU A 77 -4.88 14.07 -0.59
CA GLU A 77 -5.69 14.82 0.39
C GLU A 77 -7.18 14.80 0.06
N ASP A 78 -7.52 14.61 -1.21
CA ASP A 78 -8.91 14.58 -1.68
C ASP A 78 -9.45 13.15 -1.81
N TYR A 79 -8.73 12.17 -1.27
CA TYR A 79 -9.10 10.75 -1.31
C TYR A 79 -9.09 10.14 -2.72
N HIS A 80 -8.32 10.72 -3.63
CA HIS A 80 -8.09 10.10 -4.92
C HIS A 80 -7.00 9.03 -4.79
N GLY A 81 -7.22 7.87 -5.41
CA GLY A 81 -6.28 6.76 -5.37
C GLY A 81 -5.21 6.87 -6.44
N TYR A 82 -3.97 6.60 -6.06
CA TYR A 82 -2.83 6.60 -6.97
C TYR A 82 -2.00 5.35 -6.78
N ASN A 83 -1.52 4.78 -7.87
CA ASN A 83 -0.52 3.73 -7.81
C ASN A 83 0.81 4.33 -7.36
N ILE A 84 1.53 3.57 -6.54
CA ILE A 84 2.86 3.97 -6.10
C ILE A 84 3.86 3.12 -6.87
N ASN A 85 4.84 3.77 -7.50
CA ASN A 85 5.90 3.05 -8.19
C ASN A 85 6.95 2.66 -7.15
N ALA A 86 7.01 1.38 -6.82
CA ALA A 86 7.91 0.87 -5.79
C ALA A 86 9.38 0.89 -6.21
N ASP A 87 9.65 1.08 -7.49
CA ASP A 87 11.02 1.15 -8.00
C ASP A 87 11.64 2.55 -7.90
N ASP A 88 10.87 3.52 -7.50
CA ASP A 88 11.35 4.90 -7.35
C ASP A 88 12.11 5.13 -6.05
#